data_d9ad3fed5d1e0a007b470d6e68cbaf6b
#
_entry.id   d9ad3fed5d1e0a007b470d6e68cbaf6b
#
_cell.length_a   1.000
_cell.length_b   1.000
_cell.length_c   1.000
_cell.angle_alpha   90.00
_cell.angle_beta   90.00
_cell.angle_gamma   90.00
#
_symmetry.space_group_name_H-M   'P 1'
#
loop_
_entity.id
_entity.type
_entity.pdbx_description
1 polymer ?
#
loop_
_entity_poly.entity_id
_entity_poly.type
_entity_poly.pdbx_seq_one_letter_code
_entity_poly.pdbx_strand_id
1 'polypeptide(L)' 'MNTRKNMIQDYDAVLDARYGKEGSPERIKFEEDAYAYYSGLILRDARKEAKVSQAELAKRTQTTKSYISRIENGLI' A
#
# COMPACT_ATOMS: atom_id res chain seq x y z
N MET A 1 1.11 8.38 30.36
CA MET A 1 2.03 7.51 29.65
C MET A 1 1.58 7.31 28.21
N ASN A 2 2.51 7.34 27.29
CA ASN A 2 2.15 7.30 25.87
C ASN A 2 2.49 5.93 25.27
N THR A 3 1.55 4.97 25.43
CA THR A 3 1.72 3.62 24.89
C THR A 3 1.83 3.62 23.37
N ARG A 4 1.17 4.56 22.70
CA ARG A 4 1.21 4.70 21.26
C ARG A 4 2.62 4.99 20.75
N LYS A 5 3.34 5.86 21.46
CA LYS A 5 4.73 6.19 21.13
C LYS A 5 5.64 4.97 21.31
N ASN A 6 5.43 4.21 22.38
CA ASN A 6 6.20 2.99 22.62
C ASN A 6 5.95 1.94 21.55
N MET A 7 4.70 1.80 21.09
CA MET A 7 4.36 0.86 20.03
C MET A 7 5.05 1.22 18.71
N ILE A 8 5.14 2.52 18.39
CA ILE A 8 5.81 2.97 17.18
C ILE A 8 7.31 2.68 17.26
N GLN A 9 7.93 2.91 18.41
CA GLN A 9 9.35 2.61 18.62
C GLN A 9 9.64 1.13 18.49
N ASP A 10 8.79 0.28 19.07
CA ASP A 10 8.93 -1.17 18.99
C ASP A 10 8.78 -1.66 17.56
N TYR A 11 7.83 -1.09 16.82
CA TYR A 11 7.63 -1.42 15.42
C TYR A 11 8.84 -1.05 14.57
N ASP A 12 9.40 0.14 14.78
CA ASP A 12 10.59 0.57 14.05
C ASP A 12 11.78 -0.35 14.35
N ALA A 13 11.96 -0.77 15.59
CA ALA A 13 13.04 -1.70 15.94
C ALA A 13 12.87 -3.04 15.23
N VAL A 14 11.66 -3.56 15.12
CA VAL A 14 11.38 -4.79 14.40
C VAL A 14 11.67 -4.63 12.91
N LEU A 15 11.27 -3.50 12.33
CA LEU A 15 11.54 -3.24 10.92
C LEU A 15 13.03 -3.11 10.64
N ASP A 16 13.77 -2.44 11.53
CA ASP A 16 15.22 -2.31 11.39
C ASP A 16 15.92 -3.66 11.41
N ALA A 17 15.46 -4.55 12.28
CA ALA A 17 16.04 -5.90 12.40
C ALA A 17 15.73 -6.78 11.20
N ARG A 18 14.54 -6.66 10.62
CA ARG A 18 14.10 -7.52 9.52
C ARG A 18 14.46 -7.00 8.15
N TYR A 19 14.33 -5.70 7.93
CA TYR A 19 14.39 -5.08 6.60
C TYR A 19 15.50 -4.06 6.46
N GLY A 20 16.32 -3.90 7.49
CA GLY A 20 17.40 -2.92 7.49
C GLY A 20 16.95 -1.59 8.06
N LYS A 21 17.93 -0.74 8.33
CA LYS A 21 17.71 0.57 8.92
C LYS A 21 16.98 1.49 7.94
N GLU A 22 16.27 2.45 8.49
CA GLU A 22 15.62 3.48 7.70
C GLU A 22 16.63 4.14 6.76
N GLY A 23 16.24 4.29 5.49
CA GLY A 23 17.12 4.83 4.46
C GLY A 23 17.99 3.80 3.75
N SER A 24 18.07 2.55 4.24
CA SER A 24 18.79 1.50 3.53
C SER A 24 17.99 1.05 2.29
N PRO A 25 18.66 0.51 1.24
CA PRO A 25 17.95 0.04 0.05
C PRO A 25 16.89 -1.01 0.35
N GLU A 26 17.17 -1.93 1.27
CA GLU A 26 16.21 -2.97 1.65
C GLU A 26 14.99 -2.39 2.33
N ARG A 27 15.19 -1.40 3.21
CA ARG A 27 14.08 -0.75 3.91
C ARG A 27 13.23 0.07 2.96
N ILE A 28 13.87 0.80 2.04
CA ILE A 28 13.16 1.59 1.04
C ILE A 28 12.28 0.69 0.18
N LYS A 29 12.82 -0.43 -0.28
CA LYS A 29 12.05 -1.38 -1.08
C LYS A 29 10.86 -1.92 -0.30
N PHE A 30 11.07 -2.28 0.97
CA PHE A 30 9.98 -2.77 1.82
C PHE A 30 8.87 -1.72 1.96
N GLU A 31 9.23 -0.46 2.19
CA GLU A 31 8.25 0.62 2.34
C GLU A 31 7.49 0.88 1.05
N GLU A 32 8.16 0.82 -0.10
CA GLU A 32 7.52 0.98 -1.40
C GLU A 32 6.54 -0.17 -1.68
N ASP A 33 6.95 -1.41 -1.40
CA ASP A 33 6.10 -2.58 -1.61
C ASP A 33 4.89 -2.54 -0.69
N ALA A 34 5.08 -2.17 0.57
CA ALA A 34 3.98 -2.05 1.52
C ALA A 34 3.00 -0.95 1.11
N TYR A 35 3.50 0.18 0.64
CA TYR A 35 2.67 1.28 0.17
C TYR A 35 1.81 0.84 -1.02
N ALA A 36 2.42 0.18 -2.00
CA ALA A 36 1.70 -0.30 -3.18
C ALA A 36 0.61 -1.30 -2.79
N TYR A 37 0.92 -2.22 -1.87
CA TYR A 37 -0.03 -3.24 -1.44
C TYR A 37 -1.24 -2.61 -0.74
N TYR A 38 -1.01 -1.74 0.25
CA TYR A 38 -2.10 -1.13 1.00
C TYR A 38 -2.90 -0.14 0.17
N SER A 39 -2.24 0.59 -0.71
CA SER A 39 -2.94 1.51 -1.61
C SER A 39 -3.88 0.75 -2.55
N GLY A 40 -3.44 -0.41 -3.03
CA GLY A 40 -4.27 -1.27 -3.86
C GLY A 40 -5.51 -1.78 -3.14
N LEU A 41 -5.35 -2.21 -1.88
CA LEU A 41 -6.48 -2.66 -1.06
C LEU A 41 -7.48 -1.54 -0.82
N ILE A 42 -7.01 -0.35 -0.49
CA ILE A 42 -7.87 0.81 -0.25
C ILE A 42 -8.67 1.15 -1.51
N LEU A 43 -8.01 1.17 -2.65
CA LEU A 43 -8.68 1.44 -3.92
C LEU A 43 -9.76 0.41 -4.21
N ARG A 44 -9.43 -0.88 -4.05
CA ARG A 44 -10.38 -1.96 -4.31
C ARG A 44 -11.58 -1.88 -3.38
N ASP A 45 -11.36 -1.66 -2.10
CA ASP A 45 -12.45 -1.57 -1.13
C ASP A 45 -13.35 -0.38 -1.42
N ALA A 46 -12.79 0.78 -1.71
CA ALA A 46 -13.54 1.97 -2.06
C ALA A 46 -14.37 1.74 -3.33
N ARG A 47 -13.77 1.09 -4.32
CA ARG A 47 -14.46 0.76 -5.58
C ARG A 47 -15.66 -0.17 -5.32
N LYS A 48 -15.45 -1.21 -4.51
CA LYS A 48 -16.53 -2.17 -4.20
C LYS A 48 -17.66 -1.52 -3.40
N GLU A 49 -17.34 -0.65 -2.45
CA GLU A 49 -18.34 0.10 -1.71
C GLU A 49 -19.18 0.99 -2.63
N ALA A 50 -18.54 1.60 -3.61
CA ALA A 50 -19.23 2.42 -4.59
C ALA A 50 -19.97 1.60 -5.65
N LYS A 51 -19.84 0.27 -5.63
CA LYS A 51 -20.44 -0.66 -6.58
C LYS A 51 -20.03 -0.34 -8.03
N VAL A 52 -18.77 -0.02 -8.22
CA VAL A 52 -18.19 0.33 -9.51
C VAL A 52 -17.27 -0.79 -9.95
N SER A 53 -17.38 -1.24 -11.20
CA SER A 53 -16.48 -2.24 -11.76
C SER A 53 -15.10 -1.63 -12.05
N GLN A 54 -14.10 -2.50 -12.21
CA GLN A 54 -12.77 -2.05 -12.63
C GLN A 54 -12.83 -1.33 -13.98
N ALA A 55 -13.63 -1.85 -14.92
CA ALA A 55 -13.78 -1.24 -16.23
C ALA A 55 -14.42 0.15 -16.13
N GLU A 56 -15.43 0.31 -15.29
CA GLU A 56 -16.08 1.60 -15.08
C GLU A 56 -15.13 2.61 -14.44
N LEU A 57 -14.38 2.18 -13.43
CA LEU A 57 -13.41 3.06 -12.80
C LEU A 57 -12.33 3.49 -13.79
N ALA A 58 -11.85 2.57 -14.62
CA ALA A 58 -10.88 2.87 -15.66
C ALA A 58 -11.40 3.91 -16.62
N LYS A 59 -12.66 3.77 -17.04
CA LYS A 59 -13.30 4.74 -17.94
C LYS A 59 -13.36 6.13 -17.30
N ARG A 60 -13.79 6.19 -16.03
CA ARG A 60 -13.92 7.48 -15.32
C ARG A 60 -12.58 8.17 -15.10
N THR A 61 -11.51 7.41 -14.95
CA THR A 61 -10.17 7.96 -14.69
C THR A 61 -9.33 8.04 -15.95
N GLN A 62 -9.90 7.73 -17.12
CA GLN A 62 -9.18 7.75 -18.41
C GLN A 62 -7.95 6.84 -18.39
N THR A 63 -8.10 5.68 -17.76
CA THR A 63 -7.07 4.63 -17.71
C THR A 63 -7.61 3.34 -18.32
N THR A 64 -6.95 2.23 -18.08
CA THR A 64 -7.39 0.93 -18.57
C THR A 64 -7.76 0.02 -17.41
N LYS A 65 -8.61 -0.98 -17.68
CA LYS A 65 -8.95 -2.00 -16.70
C LYS A 65 -7.70 -2.73 -16.21
N SER A 66 -6.75 -3.00 -17.12
CA SER A 66 -5.48 -3.62 -16.75
C SER A 66 -4.70 -2.80 -15.75
N TYR A 67 -4.66 -1.48 -15.94
CA TYR A 67 -3.99 -0.57 -15.02
C TYR A 67 -4.63 -0.62 -13.63
N ILE A 68 -5.95 -0.53 -13.57
CA ILE A 68 -6.68 -0.60 -12.30
C ILE A 68 -6.40 -1.95 -11.61
N SER A 69 -6.47 -3.06 -12.35
CA SER A 69 -6.21 -4.38 -11.82
C SER A 69 -4.80 -4.49 -11.23
N ARG A 70 -3.81 -3.91 -11.90
CA ARG A 70 -2.43 -3.95 -11.43
C ARG A 70 -2.26 -3.15 -10.14
N ILE A 71 -2.88 -1.99 -10.03
CA ILE A 71 -2.86 -1.20 -8.80
C ILE A 71 -3.50 -1.99 -7.66
N GLU A 72 -4.68 -2.57 -7.90
CA GLU A 72 -5.42 -3.31 -6.87
C GLU A 72 -4.70 -4.56 -6.40
N ASN A 73 -3.80 -5.10 -7.21
CA ASN A 73 -2.99 -6.26 -6.87
C ASN A 73 -1.60 -5.88 -6.35
N GLY A 74 -1.32 -4.60 -6.19
CA GLY A 74 -0.05 -4.14 -5.65
C GLY A 74 1.13 -4.33 -6.60
N LEU A 75 0.89 -4.33 -7.92
CA LEU A 75 1.93 -4.60 -8.93
C LEU A 75 2.54 -3.34 -9.53
N ILE A 76 2.21 -2.17 -8.98
CA ILE A 76 2.76 -0.89 -9.45
C ILE A 76 3.54 -0.21 -8.36
#